data_eb8f9d305c547fe14ee96f38fb4936e7
#
_entry.id   eb8f9d305c547fe14ee96f38fb4936e7
#
_cell.length_a   1.000
_cell.length_b   1.000
_cell.length_c   1.000
_cell.angle_alpha   90.00
_cell.angle_beta   90.00
_cell.angle_gamma   90.00
#
_symmetry.space_group_name_H-M   'P 1'
#
loop_
_entity.id
_entity.type
_entity.pdbx_description
1 polymer ?
#
loop_
_entity_poly.entity_id
_entity_poly.type
_entity_poly.pdbx_seq_one_letter_code
_entity_poly.pdbx_strand_id
1 'polypeptide(L)'
;VADLLSLQSAKENDEALSDEEFADIFTADKPVLFAYHSYAHDVRGLIYDRPNHDNFNVHGYEEEGSTTTPYDMVRVNRIDRYELTAEALRMIDADKYADKIDELEKFRDEAFQFAVDKGYDHPDYTDWVYSGVNTDKKGAVTATAATAGDNE
;
A
#
# COMPACT_ATOMS: atom_id res chain seq x y z
N VAL A 1 -2.71 0.33 13.83
CA VAL A 1 -1.62 0.02 14.77
C VAL A 1 -0.92 1.32 15.09
N ALA A 2 -0.97 1.77 16.36
CA ALA A 2 -0.35 3.02 16.79
C ALA A 2 1.17 2.86 17.02
N ASP A 3 1.61 1.63 17.27
CA ASP A 3 3.01 1.28 17.47
C ASP A 3 3.32 -0.02 16.71
N LEU A 4 4.31 0.03 15.82
CA LEU A 4 4.75 -1.14 15.06
C LEU A 4 5.38 -2.22 15.95
N LEU A 5 5.98 -1.84 17.07
CA LEU A 5 6.56 -2.80 18.02
C LEU A 5 5.51 -3.74 18.63
N SER A 6 4.24 -3.34 18.63
CA SER A 6 3.14 -4.22 19.05
C SER A 6 2.93 -5.43 18.13
N LEU A 7 3.51 -5.40 16.92
CA LEU A 7 3.49 -6.52 15.99
C LEU A 7 4.46 -7.64 16.37
N GLN A 8 5.49 -7.34 17.17
CA GLN A 8 6.43 -8.36 17.67
C GLN A 8 5.72 -9.43 18.48
N SER A 9 6.33 -10.62 18.56
CA SER A 9 5.83 -11.65 19.45
C SER A 9 5.90 -11.20 20.92
N ALA A 10 4.88 -11.53 21.72
CA ALA A 10 4.86 -11.28 23.14
C ALA A 10 6.04 -11.96 23.91
N LYS A 11 6.73 -12.91 23.28
CA LYS A 11 7.97 -13.49 23.82
C LYS A 11 9.15 -12.54 23.75
N GLU A 12 9.14 -11.58 22.82
CA GLU A 12 10.21 -10.61 22.61
C GLU A 12 9.91 -9.26 23.25
N ASN A 13 8.61 -8.93 23.38
CA ASN A 13 8.16 -7.65 23.89
C ASN A 13 6.89 -7.83 24.74
N ASP A 14 6.99 -7.59 26.03
CA ASP A 14 5.87 -7.74 26.99
C ASP A 14 4.70 -6.77 26.71
N GLU A 15 4.93 -5.68 25.95
CA GLU A 15 3.90 -4.72 25.54
C GLU A 15 3.29 -5.05 24.18
N ALA A 16 3.74 -6.11 23.53
CA ALA A 16 3.21 -6.54 22.24
C ALA A 16 1.84 -7.20 22.41
N LEU A 17 1.09 -7.26 21.31
CA LEU A 17 -0.15 -8.02 21.24
C LEU A 17 0.11 -9.49 21.58
N SER A 18 -0.79 -10.12 22.34
CA SER A 18 -0.81 -11.57 22.45
C SER A 18 -1.06 -12.22 21.08
N ASP A 19 -0.76 -13.50 20.92
CA ASP A 19 -1.03 -14.21 19.67
C ASP A 19 -2.52 -14.27 19.34
N GLU A 20 -3.39 -14.30 20.36
CA GLU A 20 -4.84 -14.27 20.20
C GLU A 20 -5.31 -12.90 19.69
N GLU A 21 -4.88 -11.80 20.32
CA GLU A 21 -5.19 -10.44 19.86
C GLU A 21 -4.64 -10.15 18.46
N PHE A 22 -3.45 -10.67 18.16
CA PHE A 22 -2.87 -10.55 16.84
C PHE A 22 -3.69 -11.31 15.78
N ALA A 23 -4.14 -12.52 16.09
CA ALA A 23 -5.00 -13.31 15.21
C ALA A 23 -6.40 -12.70 15.03
N ASP A 24 -6.94 -12.03 16.04
CA ASP A 24 -8.22 -11.31 15.94
C ASP A 24 -8.13 -10.13 14.94
N ILE A 25 -6.96 -9.51 14.82
CA ILE A 25 -6.74 -8.39 13.90
C ILE A 25 -6.37 -8.90 12.50
N PHE A 26 -5.40 -9.83 12.43
CA PHE A 26 -4.77 -10.26 11.17
C PHE A 26 -5.21 -11.65 10.71
N THR A 27 -6.18 -12.26 11.38
CA THR A 27 -6.61 -13.64 11.19
C THR A 27 -5.53 -14.70 11.48
N ALA A 28 -5.96 -15.92 11.72
CA ALA A 28 -5.03 -17.02 11.98
C ALA A 28 -4.63 -17.77 10.70
N ASP A 29 -5.48 -17.74 9.65
CA ASP A 29 -5.42 -18.66 8.51
C ASP A 29 -5.67 -18.00 7.15
N LYS A 30 -5.94 -16.69 7.12
CA LYS A 30 -6.18 -15.97 5.87
C LYS A 30 -4.95 -15.21 5.41
N PRO A 31 -4.78 -15.03 4.11
CA PRO A 31 -3.70 -14.19 3.59
C PRO A 31 -3.91 -12.73 4.00
N VAL A 32 -2.82 -12.07 4.36
CA VAL A 32 -2.79 -10.67 4.76
C VAL A 32 -1.93 -9.88 3.78
N LEU A 33 -2.52 -8.88 3.13
CA LEU A 33 -1.77 -7.91 2.34
C LEU A 33 -1.39 -6.74 3.25
N PHE A 34 -0.11 -6.61 3.55
CA PHE A 34 0.42 -5.56 4.41
C PHE A 34 1.27 -4.59 3.60
N ALA A 35 0.77 -3.39 3.37
CA ALA A 35 1.49 -2.34 2.65
C ALA A 35 2.03 -1.30 3.63
N TYR A 36 3.33 -1.03 3.56
CA TYR A 36 4.01 -0.13 4.48
C TYR A 36 4.89 0.86 3.72
N HIS A 37 4.74 2.15 4.03
CA HIS A 37 5.50 3.21 3.37
C HIS A 37 6.89 3.39 4.03
N SER A 38 7.57 2.28 4.23
CA SER A 38 8.96 2.17 4.67
C SER A 38 9.49 0.79 4.24
N TYR A 39 10.56 0.31 4.82
CA TYR A 39 11.22 -0.93 4.39
C TYR A 39 10.42 -2.18 4.77
N ALA A 40 10.10 -3.02 3.77
CA ALA A 40 9.34 -4.24 3.98
C ALA A 40 10.02 -5.22 4.95
N HIS A 41 11.36 -5.26 4.97
CA HIS A 41 12.12 -6.14 5.84
C HIS A 41 11.93 -5.82 7.34
N ASP A 42 11.67 -4.55 7.69
CA ASP A 42 11.41 -4.17 9.09
C ASP A 42 10.15 -4.84 9.61
N VAL A 43 9.06 -4.80 8.83
CA VAL A 43 7.81 -5.46 9.20
C VAL A 43 7.96 -6.98 9.20
N ARG A 44 8.64 -7.55 8.19
CA ARG A 44 8.92 -9.00 8.17
C ARG A 44 9.69 -9.45 9.40
N GLY A 45 10.67 -8.65 9.86
CA GLY A 45 11.41 -8.92 11.10
C GLY A 45 10.51 -8.88 12.34
N LEU A 46 9.62 -7.89 12.44
CA LEU A 46 8.70 -7.75 13.57
C LEU A 46 7.72 -8.91 13.71
N ILE A 47 7.22 -9.45 12.60
CA ILE A 47 6.20 -10.51 12.61
C ILE A 47 6.78 -11.93 12.53
N TYR A 48 8.10 -12.08 12.41
CA TYR A 48 8.74 -13.36 12.13
C TYR A 48 8.34 -14.48 13.11
N ASP A 49 8.23 -14.17 14.38
CA ASP A 49 7.86 -15.13 15.43
C ASP A 49 6.35 -15.26 15.66
N ARG A 50 5.52 -14.63 14.81
CA ARG A 50 4.06 -14.78 14.88
C ARG A 50 3.62 -16.10 14.25
N PRO A 51 2.61 -16.80 14.82
CA PRO A 51 2.17 -18.11 14.32
C PRO A 51 1.67 -18.10 12.86
N ASN A 52 1.16 -16.95 12.38
CA ASN A 52 0.61 -16.78 11.04
C ASN A 52 1.49 -15.91 10.11
N HIS A 53 2.77 -15.72 10.43
CA HIS A 53 3.67 -14.86 9.65
C HIS A 53 3.79 -15.26 8.17
N ASP A 54 3.67 -16.56 7.86
CA ASP A 54 3.69 -17.08 6.49
C ASP A 54 2.51 -16.62 5.62
N ASN A 55 1.42 -16.15 6.27
CA ASN A 55 0.24 -15.64 5.57
C ASN A 55 0.41 -14.17 5.15
N PHE A 56 1.47 -13.50 5.60
CA PHE A 56 1.70 -12.09 5.31
C PHE A 56 2.43 -11.89 4.00
N ASN A 57 1.77 -11.18 3.08
CA ASN A 57 2.38 -10.62 1.90
C ASN A 57 2.74 -9.15 2.18
N VAL A 58 4.00 -8.91 2.55
CA VAL A 58 4.47 -7.58 2.99
C VAL A 58 5.10 -6.84 1.83
N HIS A 59 4.54 -5.69 1.49
CA HIS A 59 5.04 -4.74 0.50
C HIS A 59 5.57 -3.47 1.17
N GLY A 60 6.71 -3.00 0.72
CA GLY A 60 7.37 -1.80 1.21
C GLY A 60 8.58 -1.47 0.34
N TYR A 61 9.34 -0.46 0.71
CA TYR A 61 10.57 -0.11 -0.01
C TYR A 61 11.61 -1.23 0.10
N GLU A 62 12.29 -1.49 -1.01
CA GLU A 62 13.38 -2.46 -1.14
C GLU A 62 14.56 -1.80 -1.84
N GLU A 63 15.09 -0.76 -1.36
CA GLU A 63 16.29 -0.01 -1.80
C GLU A 63 16.92 -0.42 -3.15
N GLU A 64 16.17 -0.33 -4.21
CA GLU A 64 16.75 -0.41 -5.55
C GLU A 64 17.02 1.03 -6.03
N GLY A 65 18.14 1.57 -5.58
CA GLY A 65 18.52 2.96 -5.63
C GLY A 65 18.60 3.59 -7.01
N SER A 66 17.48 3.99 -7.60
CA SER A 66 17.46 4.92 -8.70
C SER A 66 16.61 6.13 -8.37
N THR A 67 17.08 7.32 -8.78
CA THR A 67 16.25 8.52 -8.74
C THR A 67 15.27 8.46 -9.91
N THR A 68 13.98 8.47 -9.62
CA THR A 68 12.92 8.42 -10.62
C THR A 68 11.74 9.32 -10.21
N THR A 69 10.64 9.31 -10.98
CA THR A 69 9.45 10.08 -10.63
C THR A 69 8.78 9.52 -9.37
N PRO A 70 7.99 10.32 -8.61
CA PRO A 70 7.32 9.86 -7.40
C PRO A 70 6.44 8.62 -7.61
N TYR A 71 5.70 8.55 -8.73
CA TYR A 71 4.91 7.36 -9.04
C TYR A 71 5.79 6.16 -9.37
N ASP A 72 6.82 6.34 -10.19
CA ASP A 72 7.69 5.23 -10.54
C ASP A 72 8.43 4.67 -9.33
N MET A 73 8.76 5.50 -8.35
CA MET A 73 9.35 5.04 -7.09
C MET A 73 8.43 4.07 -6.35
N VAL A 74 7.14 4.37 -6.22
CA VAL A 74 6.20 3.45 -5.56
C VAL A 74 5.86 2.25 -6.45
N ARG A 75 5.90 2.40 -7.78
CA ARG A 75 5.70 1.33 -8.75
C ARG A 75 6.81 0.28 -8.69
N VAL A 76 8.07 0.70 -8.68
CA VAL A 76 9.24 -0.20 -8.58
C VAL A 76 9.19 -0.99 -7.27
N ASN A 77 8.79 -0.34 -6.19
CA ASN A 77 8.65 -0.98 -4.89
C ASN A 77 7.34 -1.77 -4.70
N ARG A 78 6.48 -1.84 -5.73
CA ARG A 78 5.22 -2.60 -5.71
C ARG A 78 4.26 -2.16 -4.58
N ILE A 79 4.28 -0.87 -4.24
CA ILE A 79 3.41 -0.27 -3.21
C ILE A 79 2.46 0.78 -3.80
N ASP A 80 2.37 0.85 -5.13
CA ASP A 80 1.37 1.68 -5.79
C ASP A 80 -0.03 1.07 -5.68
N ARG A 81 -1.05 1.92 -5.74
CA ARG A 81 -2.46 1.50 -5.56
C ARG A 81 -2.93 0.45 -6.58
N TYR A 82 -2.38 0.45 -7.79
CA TYR A 82 -2.78 -0.49 -8.83
C TYR A 82 -2.20 -1.87 -8.56
N GLU A 83 -0.92 -1.96 -8.19
CA GLU A 83 -0.30 -3.23 -7.78
C GLU A 83 -0.98 -3.81 -6.55
N LEU A 84 -1.17 -3.00 -5.49
CA LEU A 84 -1.83 -3.48 -4.28
C LEU A 84 -3.26 -3.95 -4.54
N THR A 85 -3.97 -3.30 -5.47
CA THR A 85 -5.31 -3.76 -5.88
C THR A 85 -5.22 -5.06 -6.67
N ALA A 86 -4.31 -5.18 -7.63
CA ALA A 86 -4.10 -6.39 -8.40
C ALA A 86 -3.73 -7.58 -7.49
N GLU A 87 -2.83 -7.35 -6.53
CA GLU A 87 -2.43 -8.37 -5.56
C GLU A 87 -3.60 -8.82 -4.68
N ALA A 88 -4.39 -7.88 -4.16
CA ALA A 88 -5.59 -8.22 -3.41
C ALA A 88 -6.58 -9.05 -4.24
N LEU A 89 -6.76 -8.73 -5.52
CA LEU A 89 -7.62 -9.51 -6.41
C LEU A 89 -7.07 -10.92 -6.68
N ARG A 90 -5.75 -11.07 -6.84
CA ARG A 90 -5.08 -12.39 -6.97
C ARG A 90 -5.30 -13.23 -5.71
N MET A 91 -5.16 -12.63 -4.53
CA MET A 91 -5.35 -13.31 -3.24
C MET A 91 -6.81 -13.75 -3.04
N ILE A 92 -7.79 -13.05 -3.62
CA ILE A 92 -9.21 -13.41 -3.53
C ILE A 92 -9.55 -14.52 -4.53
N ASP A 93 -9.32 -14.29 -5.81
CA ASP A 93 -9.62 -15.22 -6.90
C ASP A 93 -9.00 -14.69 -8.22
N ALA A 94 -7.80 -15.16 -8.54
CA ALA A 94 -7.04 -14.69 -9.69
C ALA A 94 -7.77 -14.93 -11.02
N ASP A 95 -8.41 -16.09 -11.17
CA ASP A 95 -9.09 -16.46 -12.42
C ASP A 95 -10.32 -15.58 -12.65
N LYS A 96 -11.10 -15.34 -11.60
CA LYS A 96 -12.30 -14.51 -11.65
C LYS A 96 -11.99 -13.05 -12.02
N TYR A 97 -10.86 -12.55 -11.56
CA TYR A 97 -10.50 -11.13 -11.72
C TYR A 97 -9.37 -10.91 -12.74
N ALA A 98 -9.06 -11.90 -13.58
CA ALA A 98 -7.96 -11.85 -14.54
C ALA A 98 -8.01 -10.60 -15.42
N ASP A 99 -9.12 -10.32 -16.06
CA ASP A 99 -9.28 -9.13 -16.93
C ASP A 99 -9.01 -7.81 -16.19
N LYS A 100 -9.43 -7.72 -14.91
CA LYS A 100 -9.20 -6.52 -14.10
C LYS A 100 -7.75 -6.40 -13.65
N ILE A 101 -7.11 -7.50 -13.34
CA ILE A 101 -5.68 -7.54 -13.02
C ILE A 101 -4.87 -7.08 -14.23
N ASP A 102 -5.16 -7.62 -15.42
CA ASP A 102 -4.50 -7.23 -16.67
C ASP A 102 -4.67 -5.74 -16.99
N GLU A 103 -5.87 -5.17 -16.76
CA GLU A 103 -6.12 -3.74 -16.92
C GLU A 103 -5.25 -2.88 -16.00
N LEU A 104 -5.11 -3.29 -14.72
CA LEU A 104 -4.29 -2.57 -13.74
C LEU A 104 -2.81 -2.65 -14.09
N GLU A 105 -2.32 -3.82 -14.48
CA GLU A 105 -0.93 -4.01 -14.91
C GLU A 105 -0.60 -3.21 -16.16
N LYS A 106 -1.49 -3.24 -17.14
CA LYS A 106 -1.33 -2.45 -18.37
C LYS A 106 -1.25 -0.96 -18.07
N PHE A 107 -2.10 -0.44 -17.18
CA PHE A 107 -2.01 0.97 -16.78
C PHE A 107 -0.66 1.30 -16.13
N ARG A 108 -0.14 0.41 -15.29
CA ARG A 108 1.17 0.59 -14.65
C ARG A 108 2.30 0.70 -15.68
N ASP A 109 2.26 -0.13 -16.72
CA ASP A 109 3.25 -0.12 -17.80
C ASP A 109 3.12 1.15 -18.66
N GLU A 110 1.90 1.56 -18.99
CA GLU A 110 1.63 2.79 -19.74
C GLU A 110 2.08 4.03 -18.95
N ALA A 111 1.82 4.08 -17.65
CA ALA A 111 2.23 5.18 -16.78
C ALA A 111 3.76 5.26 -16.65
N PHE A 112 4.44 4.12 -16.57
CA PHE A 112 5.89 4.06 -16.57
C PHE A 112 6.48 4.58 -17.90
N GLN A 113 5.98 4.09 -19.03
CA GLN A 113 6.45 4.52 -20.33
C GLN A 113 6.22 6.02 -20.53
N PHE A 114 5.08 6.53 -20.07
CA PHE A 114 4.80 7.97 -20.09
C PHE A 114 5.84 8.75 -19.28
N ALA A 115 6.19 8.28 -18.08
CA ALA A 115 7.20 8.94 -17.26
C ALA A 115 8.60 8.93 -17.90
N VAL A 116 8.97 7.83 -18.55
CA VAL A 116 10.22 7.73 -19.34
C VAL A 116 10.24 8.74 -20.47
N ASP A 117 9.15 8.86 -21.21
CA ASP A 117 9.07 9.71 -22.40
C ASP A 117 8.95 11.20 -22.07
N LYS A 118 8.30 11.54 -20.95
CA LYS A 118 7.95 12.92 -20.58
C LYS A 118 8.77 13.50 -19.44
N GLY A 119 9.34 12.66 -18.57
CA GLY A 119 10.10 13.09 -17.41
C GLY A 119 9.26 13.50 -16.21
N TYR A 120 7.94 13.20 -16.22
CA TYR A 120 7.01 13.43 -15.11
C TYR A 120 5.91 12.38 -15.10
N ASP A 121 5.21 12.24 -13.98
CA ASP A 121 4.19 11.21 -13.79
C ASP A 121 2.94 11.42 -14.66
N HIS A 122 2.29 10.31 -15.01
CA HIS A 122 1.06 10.33 -15.79
C HIS A 122 -0.06 11.11 -15.07
N PRO A 123 -0.81 12.00 -15.77
CA PRO A 123 -1.86 12.82 -15.17
C PRO A 123 -2.92 12.04 -14.39
N ASP A 124 -3.34 10.87 -14.88
CA ASP A 124 -4.32 10.02 -14.20
C ASP A 124 -3.85 9.58 -12.80
N TYR A 125 -2.54 9.62 -12.56
CA TYR A 125 -1.99 9.39 -11.24
C TYR A 125 -1.92 10.67 -10.41
N THR A 126 -1.35 11.74 -10.95
CA THR A 126 -1.13 13.00 -10.22
C THR A 126 -2.40 13.76 -9.93
N ASP A 127 -3.37 13.70 -10.85
CA ASP A 127 -4.64 14.44 -10.75
C ASP A 127 -5.73 13.62 -10.03
N TRP A 128 -5.38 12.41 -9.56
CA TRP A 128 -6.32 11.57 -8.83
C TRP A 128 -6.73 12.21 -7.50
N VAL A 129 -8.04 12.33 -7.30
CA VAL A 129 -8.63 12.84 -6.07
C VAL A 129 -9.42 11.73 -5.39
N TYR A 130 -9.21 11.55 -4.09
CA TYR A 130 -9.99 10.61 -3.31
C TYR A 130 -11.46 11.04 -3.27
N SER A 131 -12.32 10.27 -3.93
CA SER A 131 -13.75 10.58 -4.00
C SER A 131 -14.56 10.16 -2.75
N GLY A 132 -13.93 9.43 -1.81
CA GLY A 132 -14.60 8.90 -0.63
C GLY A 132 -15.68 7.86 -0.96
N VAL A 133 -15.64 6.70 -0.34
CA VAL A 133 -16.63 5.62 -0.57
C VAL A 133 -17.98 5.90 0.12
N ASN A 134 -18.11 6.97 0.89
CA ASN A 134 -19.31 7.32 1.65
C ASN A 134 -19.66 8.79 1.49
N THR A 135 -20.22 9.15 0.34
CA THR A 135 -20.80 10.49 0.12
C THR A 135 -22.10 10.72 0.90
N ASP A 136 -22.68 9.70 1.52
CA ASP A 136 -23.94 9.78 2.25
C ASP A 136 -23.79 10.15 3.74
N LYS A 137 -22.57 10.20 4.26
CA LYS A 137 -22.31 10.71 5.62
C LYS A 137 -21.83 12.15 5.54
N LYS A 138 -22.69 13.08 5.96
CA LYS A 138 -22.37 14.49 6.24
C LYS A 138 -21.05 14.57 7.01
N GLY A 139 -19.97 14.95 6.34
CA GLY A 139 -18.63 15.04 6.90
C GLY A 139 -17.52 15.09 5.84
N ALA A 140 -17.84 15.55 4.63
CA ALA A 140 -16.81 15.86 3.66
C ALA A 140 -15.87 16.93 4.24
N VAL A 141 -14.65 16.53 4.55
CA VAL A 141 -13.56 17.48 4.78
C VAL A 141 -13.32 18.17 3.46
N THR A 142 -13.85 19.37 3.30
CA THR A 142 -13.51 20.26 2.22
C THR A 142 -12.05 20.60 2.36
N ALA A 143 -11.19 20.04 1.54
CA ALA A 143 -9.83 20.53 1.38
C ALA A 143 -9.96 21.95 0.84
N THR A 144 -9.76 22.93 1.71
CA THR A 144 -9.70 24.33 1.31
C THR A 144 -8.42 24.48 0.49
N ALA A 145 -8.57 24.67 -0.81
CA ALA A 145 -7.45 25.07 -1.65
C ALA A 145 -6.85 26.34 -1.05
N ALA A 146 -5.58 26.27 -0.67
CA ALA A 146 -4.83 27.45 -0.28
C ALA A 146 -4.71 28.34 -1.53
N THR A 147 -5.51 29.38 -1.58
CA THR A 147 -5.33 30.47 -2.54
C THR A 147 -3.97 31.09 -2.27
N ALA A 148 -3.06 30.96 -3.22
CA ALA A 148 -1.84 31.76 -3.25
C ALA A 148 -2.26 33.23 -3.22
N GLY A 149 -1.88 33.94 -2.14
CA GLY A 149 -2.11 35.36 -2.01
C GLY A 149 -1.26 36.11 -3.02
N ASP A 150 -1.91 36.89 -3.86
CA ASP A 150 -1.29 37.96 -4.61
C ASP A 150 -0.70 38.95 -3.58
N ASN A 151 0.61 39.12 -3.65
CA ASN A 151 1.26 40.26 -3.02
C ASN A 151 1.59 41.27 -4.13
N GLU A 152 0.95 42.42 -4.05
CA GLU A 152 1.40 43.66 -4.65
C GLU A 152 2.73 44.15 -4.06
#